data_6b3e3305f79ee05497dba3c1f993e0c6
#
_entry.id   6b3e3305f79ee05497dba3c1f993e0c6
#
_cell.length_a   1.000
_cell.length_b   1.000
_cell.length_c   1.000
_cell.angle_alpha   90.00
_cell.angle_beta   90.00
_cell.angle_gamma   90.00
#
_symmetry.space_group_name_H-M   'P 1'
#
loop_
_entity.id
_entity.type
_entity.pdbx_description
1 polymer ?
#
loop_
_entity_poly.entity_id
_entity_poly.type
_entity_poly.pdbx_seq_one_letter_code
_entity_poly.pdbx_strand_id
1 'polypeptide(L)'
;GITPRERVIRTLRFESVDRPARDVWTLTAAFFGREETLQALLDQYPRDFGDSGFEDPTDESPLYVPGEWTDPWGSRWLNIQPGMIGEVKHPALDDWRKLEHWRPPYELLGRGFENVNQTCAESDRFIHLGNPRPFERLQFVRGTENVYMDLAWGVPEVFRLLEMIHDYYLRHLEHVVRTDVDAVSFMDDWGSARALL
;
A
#
# COMPACT_ATOMS: atom_id res chain seq x y z
N GLY A 1 -21.87 22.27 -11.80
CA GLY A 1 -20.62 22.33 -11.03
C GLY A 1 -19.62 21.35 -11.60
N ILE A 2 -18.34 21.49 -11.29
CA ILE A 2 -17.31 20.50 -11.64
C ILE A 2 -17.46 19.24 -10.78
N THR A 3 -17.15 18.07 -11.37
CA THR A 3 -17.16 16.81 -10.63
C THR A 3 -15.99 16.72 -9.64
N PRO A 4 -16.03 15.83 -8.65
CA PRO A 4 -14.88 15.52 -7.80
C PRO A 4 -13.61 15.21 -8.60
N ARG A 5 -13.71 14.31 -9.61
CA ARG A 5 -12.59 13.96 -10.50
C ARG A 5 -12.03 15.18 -11.22
N GLU A 6 -12.91 15.99 -11.83
CA GLU A 6 -12.48 17.19 -12.54
C GLU A 6 -11.79 18.20 -11.62
N ARG A 7 -12.24 18.32 -10.37
CA ARG A 7 -11.63 19.20 -9.37
C ARG A 7 -10.20 18.79 -9.07
N VAL A 8 -9.93 17.50 -8.88
CA VAL A 8 -8.56 16.98 -8.67
C VAL A 8 -7.70 17.25 -9.90
N ILE A 9 -8.19 16.91 -11.10
CA ILE A 9 -7.45 17.13 -12.36
C ILE A 9 -7.10 18.61 -12.56
N ARG A 10 -8.05 19.52 -12.35
CA ARG A 10 -7.80 20.96 -12.44
C ARG A 10 -6.80 21.44 -11.39
N THR A 11 -6.90 20.93 -10.16
CA THR A 11 -5.93 21.25 -9.10
C THR A 11 -4.51 20.85 -9.51
N LEU A 12 -4.34 19.65 -10.07
CA LEU A 12 -3.04 19.16 -10.55
C LEU A 12 -2.49 19.98 -11.73
N ARG A 13 -3.37 20.60 -12.52
CA ARG A 13 -3.02 21.47 -13.64
C ARG A 13 -2.88 22.94 -13.27
N PHE A 14 -3.02 23.29 -11.99
CA PHE A 14 -3.03 24.67 -11.48
C PHE A 14 -4.14 25.55 -12.11
N GLU A 15 -5.24 24.93 -12.50
CA GLU A 15 -6.43 25.59 -13.01
C GLU A 15 -7.37 26.01 -11.88
N SER A 16 -8.29 26.94 -12.18
CA SER A 16 -9.28 27.42 -11.21
C SER A 16 -10.28 26.34 -10.81
N VAL A 17 -10.54 26.22 -9.52
CA VAL A 17 -11.49 25.30 -8.91
C VAL A 17 -12.42 26.03 -7.95
N ASP A 18 -13.58 25.43 -7.66
CA ASP A 18 -14.59 25.96 -6.73
C ASP A 18 -14.14 25.87 -5.26
N ARG A 19 -13.31 24.90 -4.93
CA ARG A 19 -12.66 24.68 -3.63
C ARG A 19 -11.42 23.76 -3.80
N PRO A 20 -10.52 23.71 -2.83
CA PRO A 20 -9.43 22.71 -2.82
C PRO A 20 -9.98 21.28 -2.87
N ALA A 21 -9.29 20.40 -3.58
CA ALA A 21 -9.58 18.97 -3.57
C ALA A 21 -9.35 18.41 -2.15
N ARG A 22 -10.18 17.42 -1.75
CA ARG A 22 -10.14 16.81 -0.40
C ARG A 22 -9.96 15.32 -0.50
N ASP A 23 -9.11 14.82 0.36
CA ASP A 23 -9.07 13.41 0.71
C ASP A 23 -8.93 13.24 2.22
N VAL A 24 -9.36 12.08 2.72
CA VAL A 24 -9.15 11.66 4.10
C VAL A 24 -8.69 10.22 4.05
N TRP A 25 -7.44 10.03 4.43
CA TRP A 25 -6.90 8.71 4.71
C TRP A 25 -6.79 8.52 6.21
N THR A 26 -7.27 7.39 6.71
CA THR A 26 -7.23 7.07 8.14
C THR A 26 -6.75 5.65 8.37
N LEU A 27 -6.02 5.45 9.46
CA LEU A 27 -5.72 4.10 9.93
C LEU A 27 -7.02 3.42 10.39
N THR A 28 -7.11 2.11 10.17
CA THR A 28 -8.28 1.30 10.55
C THR A 28 -8.66 1.46 12.02
N ALA A 29 -7.67 1.59 12.92
CA ALA A 29 -7.90 1.84 14.34
C ALA A 29 -8.69 3.14 14.61
N ALA A 30 -8.66 4.12 13.72
CA ALA A 30 -9.44 5.36 13.88
C ALA A 30 -10.94 5.15 13.73
N PHE A 31 -11.36 4.08 13.03
CA PHE A 31 -12.77 3.74 12.84
C PHE A 31 -13.37 3.00 14.02
N PHE A 32 -12.58 2.25 14.80
CA PHE A 32 -13.09 1.42 15.88
C PHE A 32 -13.85 2.25 16.95
N GLY A 33 -15.16 2.01 17.05
CA GLY A 33 -16.05 2.71 17.98
C GLY A 33 -16.32 4.19 17.65
N ARG A 34 -15.98 4.62 16.41
CA ARG A 34 -16.17 6.00 15.93
C ARG A 34 -16.75 6.05 14.52
N GLU A 35 -17.29 4.95 14.03
CA GLU A 35 -17.77 4.78 12.67
C GLU A 35 -18.82 5.85 12.30
N GLU A 36 -19.82 6.08 13.19
CA GLU A 36 -20.86 7.08 12.97
C GLU A 36 -20.30 8.52 12.91
N THR A 37 -19.33 8.83 13.78
CA THR A 37 -18.72 10.16 13.82
C THR A 37 -17.91 10.42 12.54
N LEU A 38 -17.16 9.42 12.11
CA LEU A 38 -16.37 9.54 10.87
C LEU A 38 -17.29 9.65 9.65
N GLN A 39 -18.35 8.83 9.59
CA GLN A 39 -19.32 8.89 8.50
C GLN A 39 -19.98 10.27 8.43
N ALA A 40 -20.42 10.83 9.58
CA ALA A 40 -20.98 12.18 9.61
C ALA A 40 -20.00 13.26 9.13
N LEU A 41 -18.71 13.12 9.44
CA LEU A 41 -17.65 13.99 8.93
C LEU A 41 -17.49 13.88 7.42
N LEU A 42 -17.47 12.66 6.88
CA LEU A 42 -17.36 12.40 5.44
C LEU A 42 -18.59 12.87 4.66
N ASP A 43 -19.78 12.80 5.26
CA ASP A 43 -21.02 13.34 4.67
C ASP A 43 -20.98 14.87 4.59
N GLN A 44 -20.43 15.50 5.64
CA GLN A 44 -20.26 16.96 5.65
C GLN A 44 -19.13 17.45 4.74
N TYR A 45 -18.07 16.66 4.61
CA TYR A 45 -16.86 16.97 3.84
C TYR A 45 -16.52 15.84 2.87
N PRO A 46 -17.30 15.64 1.81
CA PRO A 46 -17.12 14.51 0.90
C PRO A 46 -15.74 14.53 0.25
N ARG A 47 -15.15 13.35 0.13
CA ARG A 47 -13.88 13.12 -0.56
C ARG A 47 -14.02 13.34 -2.06
N ASP A 48 -12.99 13.90 -2.67
CA ASP A 48 -12.87 13.97 -4.13
C ASP A 48 -12.18 12.73 -4.73
N PHE A 49 -11.60 11.88 -3.87
CA PHE A 49 -10.97 10.62 -4.23
C PHE A 49 -11.90 9.44 -3.91
N GLY A 50 -11.88 8.46 -4.79
CA GLY A 50 -12.66 7.22 -4.66
C GLY A 50 -11.77 6.00 -4.46
N ASP A 51 -12.37 4.93 -3.93
CA ASP A 51 -11.71 3.64 -3.82
C ASP A 51 -11.68 2.97 -5.20
N SER A 52 -10.58 2.25 -5.50
CA SER A 52 -10.36 1.69 -6.83
C SER A 52 -11.13 0.39 -7.10
N GLY A 53 -11.64 -0.28 -6.06
CA GLY A 53 -12.19 -1.61 -6.16
C GLY A 53 -11.13 -2.71 -6.39
N PHE A 54 -9.85 -2.38 -6.25
CA PHE A 54 -8.77 -3.36 -6.26
C PHE A 54 -8.73 -4.12 -4.94
N GLU A 55 -8.67 -5.44 -5.04
CA GLU A 55 -8.53 -6.35 -3.91
C GLU A 55 -7.11 -6.92 -3.91
N ASP A 56 -6.22 -6.34 -3.09
CA ASP A 56 -4.82 -6.77 -3.05
C ASP A 56 -4.70 -8.21 -2.54
N PRO A 57 -4.33 -9.18 -3.39
CA PRO A 57 -4.21 -10.57 -2.98
C PRO A 57 -3.05 -10.83 -2.02
N THR A 58 -2.16 -9.85 -1.82
CA THR A 58 -1.09 -9.94 -0.83
C THR A 58 -1.53 -9.51 0.56
N ASP A 59 -2.69 -8.85 0.66
CA ASP A 59 -3.32 -8.39 1.90
C ASP A 59 -4.45 -9.31 2.39
N GLU A 60 -4.57 -10.54 1.88
CA GLU A 60 -5.48 -11.57 2.38
C GLU A 60 -5.16 -12.00 3.82
N SER A 61 -5.09 -11.05 4.69
CA SER A 61 -4.68 -11.31 6.05
C SER A 61 -5.68 -10.76 7.03
N PRO A 62 -5.80 -11.38 8.18
CA PRO A 62 -6.47 -10.78 9.32
C PRO A 62 -5.62 -9.65 9.92
N LEU A 63 -5.13 -8.72 9.09
CA LEU A 63 -4.22 -7.62 9.50
C LEU A 63 -4.69 -6.89 10.76
N TYR A 64 -6.00 -6.83 10.95
CA TYR A 64 -6.61 -6.08 12.06
C TYR A 64 -7.18 -6.97 13.16
N VAL A 65 -6.93 -8.27 13.10
CA VAL A 65 -7.39 -9.27 14.07
C VAL A 65 -6.20 -9.78 14.88
N PRO A 66 -6.29 -9.87 16.22
CA PRO A 66 -5.24 -10.45 17.04
C PRO A 66 -4.93 -11.90 16.65
N GLY A 67 -3.66 -12.24 16.62
CA GLY A 67 -3.17 -13.57 16.29
C GLY A 67 -1.88 -13.55 15.47
N GLU A 68 -1.44 -14.74 15.09
CA GLU A 68 -0.30 -14.94 14.19
C GLU A 68 -0.79 -15.35 12.81
N TRP A 69 -0.10 -14.88 11.77
CA TRP A 69 -0.35 -15.27 10.40
C TRP A 69 0.91 -15.14 9.56
N THR A 70 0.97 -15.82 8.43
CA THR A 70 2.09 -15.74 7.48
C THR A 70 1.61 -15.07 6.20
N ASP A 71 2.30 -14.01 5.77
CA ASP A 71 1.98 -13.31 4.54
C ASP A 71 2.43 -14.10 3.30
N PRO A 72 1.93 -13.77 2.10
CA PRO A 72 2.35 -14.42 0.86
C PRO A 72 3.86 -14.26 0.54
N TRP A 73 4.54 -13.32 1.18
CA TRP A 73 5.99 -13.13 1.05
C TRP A 73 6.79 -14.05 1.97
N GLY A 74 6.09 -14.83 2.84
CA GLY A 74 6.67 -15.80 3.76
C GLY A 74 7.06 -15.23 5.12
N SER A 75 6.75 -13.98 5.43
CA SER A 75 7.01 -13.38 6.73
C SER A 75 5.89 -13.65 7.70
N ARG A 76 6.23 -13.99 8.96
CA ARG A 76 5.25 -14.27 10.01
C ARG A 76 5.03 -13.04 10.90
N TRP A 77 3.78 -12.67 11.00
CA TRP A 77 3.29 -11.49 11.71
C TRP A 77 2.65 -11.88 13.05
N LEU A 78 2.72 -11.00 14.00
CA LEU A 78 1.99 -11.06 15.26
C LEU A 78 1.20 -9.77 15.44
N ASN A 79 -0.10 -9.90 15.61
CA ASN A 79 -0.99 -8.81 16.00
C ASN A 79 -1.50 -9.08 17.41
N ILE A 80 -1.30 -8.12 18.31
CA ILE A 80 -1.72 -8.22 19.71
C ILE A 80 -2.95 -7.38 20.03
N GLN A 81 -3.41 -6.54 19.09
CA GLN A 81 -4.48 -5.58 19.35
C GLN A 81 -5.41 -5.44 18.13
N PRO A 82 -6.75 -5.51 18.34
CA PRO A 82 -7.71 -5.27 17.26
C PRO A 82 -7.53 -3.88 16.62
N GLY A 83 -7.71 -3.80 15.30
CA GLY A 83 -7.67 -2.54 14.57
C GLY A 83 -6.26 -1.99 14.28
N MET A 84 -5.23 -2.65 14.79
CA MET A 84 -3.83 -2.35 14.48
C MET A 84 -3.29 -3.36 13.47
N ILE A 85 -2.37 -2.91 12.64
CA ILE A 85 -1.53 -3.81 11.84
C ILE A 85 -0.54 -4.47 12.81
N GLY A 86 -0.33 -5.77 12.66
CA GLY A 86 0.67 -6.49 13.43
C GLY A 86 2.10 -6.11 13.07
N GLU A 87 3.05 -6.74 13.72
CA GLU A 87 4.47 -6.60 13.44
C GLU A 87 5.04 -7.91 12.90
N VAL A 88 5.99 -7.82 11.98
CA VAL A 88 6.78 -8.98 11.56
C VAL A 88 7.66 -9.43 12.72
N LYS A 89 7.43 -10.64 13.22
CA LYS A 89 8.24 -11.25 14.27
C LYS A 89 9.24 -12.25 13.71
N HIS A 90 8.94 -12.87 12.57
CA HIS A 90 9.85 -13.78 11.89
C HIS A 90 9.91 -13.41 10.41
N PRO A 91 10.91 -12.64 10.01
CA PRO A 91 11.14 -12.30 8.60
C PRO A 91 11.37 -13.56 7.77
N ALA A 92 10.89 -13.57 6.53
CA ALA A 92 11.10 -14.70 5.62
C ALA A 92 12.60 -14.97 5.37
N LEU A 93 13.38 -13.90 5.31
CA LEU A 93 14.83 -13.93 5.10
C LEU A 93 15.59 -13.45 6.36
N ASP A 94 15.38 -14.13 7.50
CA ASP A 94 16.20 -13.95 8.71
C ASP A 94 17.67 -14.37 8.48
N ASP A 95 17.92 -15.26 7.51
CA ASP A 95 19.23 -15.77 7.09
C ASP A 95 19.36 -15.66 5.56
N TRP A 96 20.44 -15.05 5.07
CA TRP A 96 20.71 -14.88 3.65
C TRP A 96 20.83 -16.18 2.84
N ARG A 97 21.16 -17.31 3.48
CA ARG A 97 21.15 -18.63 2.81
C ARG A 97 19.79 -19.00 2.23
N LYS A 98 18.69 -18.45 2.79
CA LYS A 98 17.33 -18.67 2.28
C LYS A 98 17.05 -17.94 0.96
N LEU A 99 17.80 -16.88 0.63
CA LEU A 99 17.59 -16.06 -0.57
C LEU A 99 17.68 -16.86 -1.87
N GLU A 100 18.47 -17.93 -1.90
CA GLU A 100 18.61 -18.78 -3.08
C GLU A 100 17.27 -19.42 -3.52
N HIS A 101 16.44 -19.77 -2.54
CA HIS A 101 15.16 -20.46 -2.77
C HIS A 101 13.94 -19.56 -2.57
N TRP A 102 14.12 -18.37 -1.99
CA TRP A 102 13.03 -17.43 -1.78
C TRP A 102 12.69 -16.69 -3.08
N ARG A 103 11.38 -16.45 -3.28
CA ARG A 103 10.87 -15.64 -4.41
C ARG A 103 9.69 -14.78 -3.95
N PRO A 104 9.51 -13.58 -4.53
CA PRO A 104 8.26 -12.84 -4.44
C PRO A 104 7.07 -13.71 -4.90
N PRO A 105 5.85 -13.42 -4.42
CA PRO A 105 4.65 -14.19 -4.79
C PRO A 105 4.15 -13.85 -6.21
N TYR A 106 4.94 -14.14 -7.23
CA TYR A 106 4.63 -13.82 -8.64
C TYR A 106 3.31 -14.42 -9.13
N GLU A 107 2.85 -15.52 -8.53
CA GLU A 107 1.57 -16.18 -8.84
C GLU A 107 0.35 -15.34 -8.47
N LEU A 108 0.52 -14.29 -7.68
CA LEU A 108 -0.54 -13.36 -7.29
C LEU A 108 -0.65 -12.15 -8.23
N LEU A 109 0.35 -11.93 -9.10
CA LEU A 109 0.31 -10.84 -10.06
C LEU A 109 -0.90 -10.93 -11.00
N GLY A 110 -1.53 -9.80 -11.24
CA GLY A 110 -2.70 -9.70 -12.11
C GLY A 110 -4.02 -10.10 -11.46
N ARG A 111 -4.03 -10.54 -10.20
CA ARG A 111 -5.27 -10.79 -9.44
C ARG A 111 -5.77 -9.53 -8.75
N GLY A 112 -7.07 -9.50 -8.44
CA GLY A 112 -7.70 -8.42 -7.69
C GLY A 112 -8.10 -7.20 -8.53
N PHE A 113 -7.91 -7.24 -9.86
CA PHE A 113 -8.24 -6.14 -10.77
C PHE A 113 -9.64 -6.24 -11.38
N GLU A 114 -10.39 -7.29 -11.08
CA GLU A 114 -11.63 -7.67 -11.76
C GLU A 114 -12.68 -6.56 -11.73
N ASN A 115 -12.75 -5.79 -10.65
CA ASN A 115 -13.75 -4.75 -10.42
C ASN A 115 -13.25 -3.33 -10.75
N VAL A 116 -11.96 -3.15 -11.01
CA VAL A 116 -11.34 -1.81 -11.08
C VAL A 116 -11.96 -0.95 -12.19
N ASN A 117 -12.05 -1.45 -13.41
CA ASN A 117 -12.57 -0.67 -14.54
C ASN A 117 -14.06 -0.35 -14.39
N GLN A 118 -14.85 -1.28 -13.83
CA GLN A 118 -16.26 -1.03 -13.52
C GLN A 118 -16.38 0.08 -12.46
N THR A 119 -15.58 0.01 -11.38
CA THR A 119 -15.55 1.04 -10.33
C THR A 119 -15.18 2.40 -10.91
N CYS A 120 -14.18 2.47 -11.81
CA CYS A 120 -13.78 3.71 -12.48
C CYS A 120 -14.91 4.29 -13.36
N ALA A 121 -15.65 3.43 -14.07
CA ALA A 121 -16.75 3.85 -14.95
C ALA A 121 -17.97 4.37 -14.16
N GLU A 122 -18.24 3.83 -12.99
CA GLU A 122 -19.38 4.18 -12.13
C GLU A 122 -19.10 5.38 -11.20
N SER A 123 -17.83 5.79 -11.05
CA SER A 123 -17.42 6.86 -10.13
C SER A 123 -17.19 8.19 -10.84
N ASP A 124 -17.66 9.27 -10.22
CA ASP A 124 -17.32 10.65 -10.61
C ASP A 124 -16.11 11.21 -9.82
N ARG A 125 -15.48 10.37 -8.98
CA ARG A 125 -14.30 10.70 -8.16
C ARG A 125 -13.02 10.38 -8.88
N PHE A 126 -11.93 11.02 -8.45
CA PHE A 126 -10.57 10.69 -8.90
C PHE A 126 -10.11 9.38 -8.26
N ILE A 127 -9.72 8.42 -9.07
CA ILE A 127 -9.33 7.10 -8.62
C ILE A 127 -7.84 6.89 -8.87
N HIS A 128 -7.12 6.51 -7.82
CA HIS A 128 -5.73 6.10 -7.91
C HIS A 128 -5.55 4.67 -7.36
N LEU A 129 -4.52 4.00 -7.83
CA LEU A 129 -4.19 2.64 -7.48
C LEU A 129 -2.67 2.47 -7.47
N GLY A 130 -2.21 1.41 -6.82
CA GLY A 130 -0.83 0.99 -6.86
C GLY A 130 -0.29 0.71 -5.48
N ASN A 131 0.12 1.73 -4.77
CA ASN A 131 0.75 1.67 -3.45
C ASN A 131 1.96 0.72 -3.34
N PRO A 132 2.85 0.62 -4.35
CA PRO A 132 4.08 -0.12 -4.16
C PRO A 132 4.90 0.49 -3.01
N ARG A 133 5.43 -0.38 -2.16
CA ARG A 133 6.19 -0.04 -0.95
C ARG A 133 7.49 -0.83 -0.90
N PRO A 134 8.43 -0.62 -1.82
CA PRO A 134 9.59 -1.49 -1.94
C PRO A 134 10.49 -1.46 -0.71
N PHE A 135 10.71 -0.32 -0.08
CA PHE A 135 11.55 -0.22 1.11
C PHE A 135 10.89 -0.83 2.36
N GLU A 136 9.60 -0.56 2.57
CA GLU A 136 8.85 -1.17 3.66
C GLU A 136 8.74 -2.69 3.45
N ARG A 137 8.53 -3.16 2.21
CA ARG A 137 8.54 -4.59 1.88
C ARG A 137 9.90 -5.24 2.16
N LEU A 138 10.98 -4.55 1.84
CA LEU A 138 12.33 -5.01 2.17
C LEU A 138 12.47 -5.24 3.68
N GLN A 139 11.96 -4.31 4.50
CA GLN A 139 11.98 -4.43 5.96
C GLN A 139 11.12 -5.60 6.45
N PHE A 140 9.93 -5.83 5.87
CA PHE A 140 9.08 -6.95 6.26
C PHE A 140 9.70 -8.31 5.93
N VAL A 141 10.39 -8.42 4.79
CA VAL A 141 10.96 -9.68 4.32
C VAL A 141 12.29 -9.99 5.03
N ARG A 142 13.11 -8.98 5.32
CA ARG A 142 14.44 -9.17 5.92
C ARG A 142 14.48 -8.88 7.43
N GLY A 143 13.55 -8.08 7.93
CA GLY A 143 13.58 -7.50 9.28
C GLY A 143 14.27 -6.13 9.30
N THR A 144 13.63 -5.15 9.94
CA THR A 144 14.05 -3.74 9.93
C THR A 144 15.50 -3.54 10.37
N GLU A 145 15.89 -4.10 11.52
CA GLU A 145 17.26 -3.97 12.04
C GLU A 145 18.30 -4.58 11.08
N ASN A 146 17.99 -5.75 10.52
CA ASN A 146 18.86 -6.41 9.56
C ASN A 146 19.04 -5.57 8.30
N VAL A 147 17.95 -4.97 7.77
CA VAL A 147 18.03 -4.10 6.59
C VAL A 147 18.98 -2.94 6.83
N TYR A 148 18.86 -2.24 7.96
CA TYR A 148 19.73 -1.11 8.25
C TYR A 148 21.20 -1.52 8.41
N MET A 149 21.46 -2.64 9.08
CA MET A 149 22.82 -3.18 9.20
C MET A 149 23.38 -3.59 7.84
N ASP A 150 22.61 -4.30 7.04
CA ASP A 150 23.04 -4.80 5.73
C ASP A 150 23.31 -3.64 4.75
N LEU A 151 22.49 -2.59 4.78
CA LEU A 151 22.73 -1.36 3.99
C LEU A 151 24.00 -0.63 4.46
N ALA A 152 24.20 -0.47 5.78
CA ALA A 152 25.36 0.21 6.34
C ALA A 152 26.67 -0.53 6.02
N TRP A 153 26.64 -1.86 5.95
CA TRP A 153 27.79 -2.68 5.61
C TRP A 153 27.94 -2.97 4.11
N GLY A 154 26.96 -2.56 3.29
CA GLY A 154 26.99 -2.82 1.85
C GLY A 154 26.89 -4.29 1.48
N VAL A 155 26.08 -5.06 2.23
CA VAL A 155 25.89 -6.50 2.01
C VAL A 155 25.27 -6.73 0.63
N PRO A 156 25.89 -7.50 -0.29
CA PRO A 156 25.38 -7.64 -1.66
C PRO A 156 23.97 -8.25 -1.75
N GLU A 157 23.63 -9.13 -0.83
CA GLU A 157 22.35 -9.83 -0.79
C GLU A 157 21.17 -8.89 -0.59
N VAL A 158 21.32 -7.77 0.15
CA VAL A 158 20.24 -6.80 0.34
C VAL A 158 19.89 -6.10 -0.97
N PHE A 159 20.88 -5.79 -1.80
CA PHE A 159 20.65 -5.18 -3.11
C PHE A 159 20.01 -6.16 -4.08
N ARG A 160 20.41 -7.45 -4.06
CA ARG A 160 19.76 -8.49 -4.83
C ARG A 160 18.30 -8.69 -4.42
N LEU A 161 18.00 -8.67 -3.11
CA LEU A 161 16.63 -8.74 -2.61
C LEU A 161 15.82 -7.53 -3.08
N LEU A 162 16.39 -6.32 -3.01
CA LEU A 162 15.73 -5.10 -3.48
C LEU A 162 15.41 -5.18 -4.98
N GLU A 163 16.31 -5.69 -5.80
CA GLU A 163 16.04 -5.90 -7.23
C GLU A 163 14.87 -6.86 -7.47
N MET A 164 14.76 -7.95 -6.70
CA MET A 164 13.64 -8.88 -6.80
C MET A 164 12.31 -8.24 -6.38
N ILE A 165 12.31 -7.41 -5.33
CA ILE A 165 11.13 -6.67 -4.88
C ILE A 165 10.73 -5.62 -5.93
N HIS A 166 11.69 -4.90 -6.52
CA HIS A 166 11.43 -3.95 -7.60
C HIS A 166 10.84 -4.64 -8.83
N ASP A 167 11.38 -5.78 -9.26
CA ASP A 167 10.85 -6.54 -10.41
C ASP A 167 9.39 -6.93 -10.16
N TYR A 168 9.05 -7.39 -8.95
CA TYR A 168 7.68 -7.69 -8.58
C TYR A 168 6.77 -6.46 -8.73
N TYR A 169 7.16 -5.32 -8.15
CA TYR A 169 6.33 -4.10 -8.22
C TYR A 169 6.25 -3.51 -9.63
N LEU A 170 7.31 -3.60 -10.44
CA LEU A 170 7.26 -3.18 -11.84
C LEU A 170 6.24 -4.02 -12.62
N ARG A 171 6.23 -5.34 -12.43
CA ARG A 171 5.22 -6.22 -13.04
C ARG A 171 3.81 -5.94 -12.50
N HIS A 172 3.66 -5.64 -11.22
CA HIS A 172 2.38 -5.21 -10.68
C HIS A 172 1.89 -3.94 -11.37
N LEU A 173 2.76 -2.94 -11.53
CA LEU A 173 2.43 -1.69 -12.23
C LEU A 173 2.05 -1.90 -13.70
N GLU A 174 2.59 -2.92 -14.39
CA GLU A 174 2.14 -3.28 -15.73
C GLU A 174 0.66 -3.69 -15.79
N HIS A 175 0.11 -4.25 -14.71
CA HIS A 175 -1.32 -4.51 -14.59
C HIS A 175 -2.09 -3.23 -14.27
N VAL A 176 -1.59 -2.40 -13.36
CA VAL A 176 -2.24 -1.13 -12.97
C VAL A 176 -2.43 -0.21 -14.18
N VAL A 177 -1.41 -0.02 -15.01
CA VAL A 177 -1.47 0.89 -16.17
C VAL A 177 -2.40 0.42 -17.31
N ARG A 178 -2.93 -0.79 -17.20
CA ARG A 178 -3.95 -1.31 -18.14
C ARG A 178 -5.36 -1.06 -17.64
N THR A 179 -5.52 -0.48 -16.47
CA THR A 179 -6.83 -0.13 -15.89
C THR A 179 -7.18 1.31 -16.20
N ASP A 180 -8.45 1.68 -15.94
CA ASP A 180 -8.98 3.01 -16.18
C ASP A 180 -8.79 3.97 -14.99
N VAL A 181 -7.83 3.69 -14.10
CA VAL A 181 -7.53 4.58 -12.97
C VAL A 181 -6.91 5.90 -13.45
N ASP A 182 -7.15 6.97 -12.72
CA ASP A 182 -6.66 8.30 -13.08
C ASP A 182 -5.18 8.50 -12.77
N ALA A 183 -4.66 7.76 -11.78
CA ALA A 183 -3.26 7.89 -11.35
C ALA A 183 -2.72 6.62 -10.68
N VAL A 184 -1.39 6.54 -10.65
CA VAL A 184 -0.66 5.59 -9.80
C VAL A 184 -0.18 6.33 -8.55
N SER A 185 -0.36 5.70 -7.40
CA SER A 185 0.13 6.21 -6.11
C SER A 185 1.24 5.32 -5.56
N PHE A 186 2.14 5.93 -4.83
CA PHE A 186 3.23 5.26 -4.11
C PHE A 186 3.14 5.65 -2.64
N MET A 187 3.37 4.70 -1.77
CA MET A 187 3.48 4.93 -0.35
C MET A 187 4.64 4.10 0.18
N ASP A 188 5.65 4.77 0.75
CA ASP A 188 6.78 4.07 1.34
C ASP A 188 7.30 4.86 2.54
N ASP A 189 7.89 4.19 3.50
CA ASP A 189 8.30 4.81 4.77
C ASP A 189 9.83 5.01 4.80
N TRP A 190 10.28 6.20 4.38
CA TRP A 190 11.69 6.53 4.21
C TRP A 190 12.23 7.43 5.31
N GLY A 191 11.49 7.57 6.40
CA GLY A 191 11.94 8.52 7.41
C GLY A 191 11.25 8.36 8.75
N SER A 192 11.72 9.14 9.68
CA SER A 192 11.12 9.36 10.98
C SER A 192 10.54 10.77 11.07
N ALA A 193 9.85 11.08 12.18
CA ALA A 193 9.37 12.43 12.46
C ALA A 193 10.48 13.48 12.52
N ARG A 194 11.75 13.09 12.53
CA ARG A 194 12.91 13.99 12.71
C ARG A 194 13.89 14.01 11.55
N ALA A 195 13.96 12.95 10.75
CA ALA A 195 14.93 12.82 9.67
C ALA A 195 14.51 11.78 8.63
N LEU A 196 15.02 11.94 7.39
CA LEU A 196 15.09 10.83 6.43
C LEU A 196 16.09 9.79 6.94
N LEU A 197 15.87 8.55 6.55
CA LEU A 197 16.73 7.41 6.88
C LEU A 197 17.97 7.39 6.00
#